data_8a61ea4e5582b49913e4d96ad795318d
#
_entry.id   8a61ea4e5582b49913e4d96ad795318d
#
_cell.length_a   1.000
_cell.length_b   1.000
_cell.length_c   1.000
_cell.angle_alpha   90.00
_cell.angle_beta   90.00
_cell.angle_gamma   90.00
#
_symmetry.space_group_name_H-M   'P 1'
#
loop_
_entity.id
_entity.type
_entity.pdbx_description
1 polymer ?
#
loop_
_entity_poly.entity_id
_entity_poly.type
_entity_poly.pdbx_seq_one_letter_code
_entity_poly.pdbx_strand_id
1 'polypeptide(L)'
;LEYYKKVEAIQPENHNILFYAGSCLAELERYEEALQYFFKLDFIESNCIKAWRAIGWCSFVNGKYEQAMEYYEKILASKPLAADYLNAGHVAWRTGKIEKAAELYSKAALEYGGQEIFREMFGKDKETLVRQGISEKDIPLMMDLV
;
A
#
# COMPACT_ATOMS: atom_id res chain seq x y z
N LEU A 1 3.56 15.03 16.43
CA LEU A 1 3.14 15.64 15.16
C LEU A 1 3.60 17.07 15.00
N GLU A 2 3.31 17.91 15.95
CA GLU A 2 3.73 19.33 15.90
C GLU A 2 5.25 19.46 15.81
N TYR A 3 5.98 18.59 16.48
CA TYR A 3 7.43 18.56 16.40
C TYR A 3 7.91 18.34 14.96
N TYR A 4 7.36 17.34 14.28
CA TYR A 4 7.76 17.03 12.90
C TYR A 4 7.38 18.14 11.93
N LYS A 5 6.24 18.80 12.13
CA LYS A 5 5.84 19.93 11.30
C LYS A 5 6.79 21.13 11.47
N LYS A 6 7.24 21.37 12.68
CA LYS A 6 8.21 22.45 12.96
C LYS A 6 9.56 22.14 12.32
N VAL A 7 10.03 20.90 12.44
CA VAL A 7 11.30 20.50 11.84
C VAL A 7 11.21 20.54 10.32
N GLU A 8 10.10 20.12 9.74
CA GLU A 8 9.88 20.22 8.30
C GLU A 8 9.92 21.67 7.83
N ALA A 9 9.30 22.58 8.57
CA ALA A 9 9.28 24.00 8.23
C ALA A 9 10.69 24.61 8.23
N ILE A 10 11.58 24.10 9.10
CA ILE A 10 12.97 24.55 9.18
C ILE A 10 13.83 23.87 8.11
N GLN A 11 13.57 22.58 7.84
CA GLN A 11 14.31 21.76 6.89
C GLN A 11 13.36 21.07 5.92
N PRO A 12 12.67 21.83 5.04
CA PRO A 12 11.64 21.26 4.17
C PRO A 12 12.14 20.23 3.17
N GLU A 13 13.45 20.19 2.92
CA GLU A 13 14.07 19.24 2.00
C GLU A 13 14.64 18.01 2.71
N ASN A 14 14.43 17.87 4.01
CA ASN A 14 14.88 16.69 4.74
C ASN A 14 13.92 15.53 4.48
N HIS A 15 14.33 14.63 3.60
CA HIS A 15 13.52 13.49 3.16
C HIS A 15 13.11 12.57 4.30
N ASN A 16 14.01 12.34 5.25
CA ASN A 16 13.70 11.49 6.40
C ASN A 16 12.60 12.09 7.27
N ILE A 17 12.63 13.41 7.49
CA ILE A 17 11.62 14.10 8.28
C ILE A 17 10.25 14.00 7.60
N LEU A 18 10.21 14.18 6.27
CA LEU A 18 8.96 14.06 5.53
C LEU A 18 8.37 12.65 5.66
N PHE A 19 9.21 11.64 5.54
CA PHE A 19 8.75 10.26 5.68
C PHE A 19 8.26 9.96 7.09
N TYR A 20 8.97 10.40 8.12
CA TYR A 20 8.55 10.19 9.51
C TYR A 20 7.25 10.91 9.82
N ALA A 21 7.12 12.15 9.37
CA ALA A 21 5.88 12.91 9.59
C ALA A 21 4.68 12.20 8.97
N GLY A 22 4.83 11.77 7.70
CA GLY A 22 3.79 11.02 7.02
C GLY A 22 3.46 9.71 7.72
N SER A 23 4.49 8.98 8.16
CA SER A 23 4.30 7.69 8.84
C SER A 23 3.59 7.85 10.18
N CYS A 24 3.91 8.88 10.95
CA CYS A 24 3.22 9.17 12.22
C CYS A 24 1.74 9.49 11.98
N LEU A 25 1.46 10.27 10.96
CA LEU A 25 0.08 10.61 10.60
C LEU A 25 -0.70 9.37 10.14
N ALA A 26 -0.07 8.50 9.37
CA ALA A 26 -0.69 7.26 8.91
C ALA A 26 -1.02 6.33 10.08
N GLU A 27 -0.14 6.22 11.08
CA GLU A 27 -0.41 5.44 12.29
C GLU A 27 -1.60 5.98 13.07
N LEU A 28 -1.83 7.29 13.01
CA LEU A 28 -3.00 7.94 13.62
C LEU A 28 -4.24 7.90 12.72
N GLU A 29 -4.16 7.18 11.61
CA GLU A 29 -5.22 7.08 10.61
C GLU A 29 -5.62 8.44 10.00
N ARG A 30 -4.71 9.39 10.02
CA ARG A 30 -4.88 10.71 9.39
C ARG A 30 -4.29 10.67 7.99
N TYR A 31 -4.92 9.88 7.12
CA TYR A 31 -4.36 9.53 5.82
C TYR A 31 -4.26 10.69 4.84
N GLU A 32 -5.22 11.61 4.85
CA GLU A 32 -5.17 12.79 3.96
C GLU A 32 -3.92 13.63 4.26
N GLU A 33 -3.63 13.85 5.53
CA GLU A 33 -2.46 14.62 5.92
C GLU A 33 -1.18 13.83 5.67
N ALA A 34 -1.20 12.51 5.93
CA ALA A 34 -0.06 11.65 5.66
C ALA A 34 0.32 11.70 4.19
N LEU A 35 -0.68 11.63 3.31
CA LEU A 35 -0.47 11.66 1.86
C LEU A 35 0.22 12.95 1.41
N GLN A 36 -0.08 14.09 2.02
CA GLN A 36 0.57 15.35 1.67
C GLN A 36 2.09 15.28 1.87
N TYR A 37 2.53 14.65 2.96
CA TYR A 37 3.95 14.47 3.23
C TYR A 37 4.59 13.49 2.25
N PHE A 38 3.91 12.39 1.95
CA PHE A 38 4.44 11.40 1.03
C PHE A 38 4.49 11.92 -0.41
N PHE A 39 3.49 12.70 -0.84
CA PHE A 39 3.52 13.34 -2.15
C PHE A 39 4.65 14.36 -2.26
N LYS A 40 4.90 15.10 -1.20
CA LYS A 40 6.02 16.06 -1.18
C LYS A 40 7.34 15.31 -1.32
N LEU A 41 7.49 14.19 -0.60
CA LEU A 41 8.67 13.34 -0.72
C LEU A 41 8.83 12.81 -2.15
N ASP A 42 7.75 12.31 -2.75
CA ASP A 42 7.75 11.81 -4.12
C ASP A 42 8.16 12.90 -5.12
N PHE A 43 7.72 14.14 -4.89
CA PHE A 43 8.03 15.27 -5.75
C PHE A 43 9.52 15.63 -5.69
N ILE A 44 10.12 15.64 -4.50
CA ILE A 44 11.51 16.10 -4.33
C ILE A 44 12.54 15.00 -4.55
N GLU A 45 12.15 13.73 -4.47
CA GLU A 45 13.06 12.60 -4.66
C GLU A 45 12.57 11.71 -5.80
N SER A 46 13.29 11.74 -6.92
CA SER A 46 12.93 10.95 -8.11
C SER A 46 12.97 9.45 -7.83
N ASN A 47 11.95 8.75 -8.31
CA ASN A 47 11.87 7.28 -8.21
C ASN A 47 11.98 6.75 -6.78
N CYS A 48 11.37 7.46 -5.84
CA CYS A 48 11.35 7.06 -4.45
C CYS A 48 10.32 5.95 -4.22
N ILE A 49 10.73 4.69 -4.37
CA ILE A 49 9.85 3.53 -4.21
C ILE A 49 9.23 3.49 -2.81
N LYS A 50 9.98 3.91 -1.81
CA LYS A 50 9.50 4.03 -0.43
C LYS A 50 8.29 4.96 -0.33
N ALA A 51 8.34 6.10 -0.99
CA ALA A 51 7.20 7.03 -1.06
C ALA A 51 6.05 6.41 -1.83
N TRP A 52 6.31 5.73 -2.94
CA TRP A 52 5.28 5.07 -3.73
C TRP A 52 4.51 4.03 -2.92
N ARG A 53 5.22 3.21 -2.13
CA ARG A 53 4.58 2.21 -1.27
C ARG A 53 3.70 2.88 -0.21
N ALA A 54 4.20 3.94 0.40
CA ALA A 54 3.44 4.68 1.39
C ALA A 54 2.20 5.33 0.79
N ILE A 55 2.33 5.95 -0.38
CA ILE A 55 1.19 6.55 -1.10
C ILE A 55 0.18 5.48 -1.48
N GLY A 56 0.65 4.38 -2.05
CA GLY A 56 -0.21 3.28 -2.48
C GLY A 56 -1.06 2.73 -1.34
N TRP A 57 -0.44 2.41 -0.22
CA TRP A 57 -1.15 1.86 0.92
C TRP A 57 -2.08 2.88 1.58
N CYS A 58 -1.60 4.09 1.84
CA CYS A 58 -2.45 5.14 2.43
C CYS A 58 -3.64 5.47 1.54
N SER A 59 -3.43 5.49 0.22
CA SER A 59 -4.53 5.72 -0.72
C SER A 59 -5.56 4.60 -0.63
N PHE A 60 -5.11 3.34 -0.56
CA PHE A 60 -6.00 2.19 -0.45
C PHE A 60 -6.84 2.25 0.82
N VAL A 61 -6.22 2.42 1.97
CA VAL A 61 -6.96 2.44 3.24
C VAL A 61 -7.83 3.68 3.40
N ASN A 62 -7.55 4.72 2.61
CA ASN A 62 -8.35 5.95 2.57
C ASN A 62 -9.43 5.91 1.48
N GLY A 63 -9.61 4.78 0.82
CA GLY A 63 -10.64 4.61 -0.19
C GLY A 63 -10.34 5.21 -1.56
N LYS A 64 -9.12 5.66 -1.80
CA LYS A 64 -8.68 6.23 -3.08
C LYS A 64 -8.05 5.15 -3.95
N TYR A 65 -8.89 4.28 -4.48
CA TYR A 65 -8.42 3.05 -5.13
C TYR A 65 -7.72 3.27 -6.45
N GLU A 66 -8.16 4.23 -7.26
CA GLU A 66 -7.50 4.54 -8.53
C GLU A 66 -6.09 5.06 -8.29
N GLN A 67 -5.92 5.96 -7.33
CA GLN A 67 -4.62 6.48 -6.93
C GLN A 67 -3.73 5.38 -6.38
N ALA A 68 -4.29 4.50 -5.54
CA ALA A 68 -3.55 3.36 -5.01
C ALA A 68 -3.00 2.49 -6.14
N MET A 69 -3.85 2.13 -7.10
CA MET A 69 -3.41 1.29 -8.22
C MET A 69 -2.37 1.97 -9.08
N GLU A 70 -2.50 3.27 -9.32
CA GLU A 70 -1.52 4.04 -10.09
C GLU A 70 -0.11 3.88 -9.49
N TYR A 71 0.01 4.02 -8.18
CA TYR A 71 1.32 3.91 -7.52
C TYR A 71 1.80 2.46 -7.44
N TYR A 72 0.91 1.50 -7.23
CA TYR A 72 1.31 0.09 -7.27
C TYR A 72 1.76 -0.33 -8.67
N GLU A 73 1.15 0.19 -9.71
CA GLU A 73 1.61 -0.09 -11.08
C GLU A 73 3.03 0.44 -11.32
N LYS A 74 3.36 1.62 -10.77
CA LYS A 74 4.73 2.13 -10.82
C LYS A 74 5.71 1.19 -10.11
N ILE A 75 5.33 0.69 -8.94
CA ILE A 75 6.17 -0.23 -8.17
C ILE A 75 6.36 -1.53 -8.94
N LEU A 76 5.27 -2.09 -9.48
CA LEU A 76 5.31 -3.34 -10.23
C LEU A 76 6.17 -3.25 -11.50
N ALA A 77 6.26 -2.07 -12.09
CA ALA A 77 7.10 -1.82 -13.26
C ALA A 77 8.58 -1.62 -12.91
N SER A 78 8.91 -1.56 -11.62
CA SER A 78 10.28 -1.37 -11.14
C SER A 78 10.83 -2.70 -10.58
N LYS A 79 11.10 -2.77 -9.30
CA LYS A 79 11.60 -3.99 -8.63
C LYS A 79 10.64 -4.36 -7.50
N PRO A 80 9.49 -4.98 -7.84
CA PRO A 80 8.50 -5.29 -6.84
C PRO A 80 8.96 -6.40 -5.89
N LEU A 81 8.52 -6.28 -4.64
CA LEU A 81 8.66 -7.31 -3.62
C LEU A 81 7.37 -8.12 -3.55
N ALA A 82 7.42 -9.25 -2.86
CA ALA A 82 6.23 -10.07 -2.65
C ALA A 82 5.06 -9.25 -2.08
N ALA A 83 5.34 -8.40 -1.08
CA ALA A 83 4.32 -7.56 -0.47
C ALA A 83 3.69 -6.57 -1.46
N ASP A 84 4.43 -6.13 -2.47
CA ASP A 84 3.90 -5.22 -3.48
C ASP A 84 2.84 -5.91 -4.35
N TYR A 85 3.09 -7.15 -4.74
CA TYR A 85 2.10 -7.96 -5.44
C TYR A 85 0.86 -8.22 -4.58
N LEU A 86 1.08 -8.54 -3.30
CA LEU A 86 0.00 -8.76 -2.35
C LEU A 86 -0.90 -7.51 -2.25
N ASN A 87 -0.30 -6.36 -2.03
CA ASN A 87 -1.04 -5.11 -1.85
C ASN A 87 -1.72 -4.65 -3.13
N ALA A 88 -1.07 -4.80 -4.27
CA ALA A 88 -1.69 -4.53 -5.58
C ALA A 88 -2.89 -5.46 -5.81
N GLY A 89 -2.78 -6.71 -5.39
CA GLY A 89 -3.88 -7.67 -5.42
C GLY A 89 -5.07 -7.21 -4.60
N HIS A 90 -4.82 -6.66 -3.42
CA HIS A 90 -5.89 -6.11 -2.57
C HIS A 90 -6.64 -4.98 -3.28
N VAL A 91 -5.92 -4.08 -3.92
CA VAL A 91 -6.54 -2.96 -4.65
C VAL A 91 -7.35 -3.49 -5.84
N ALA A 92 -6.79 -4.41 -6.62
CA ALA A 92 -7.48 -5.01 -7.75
C ALA A 92 -8.76 -5.69 -7.33
N TRP A 93 -8.72 -6.46 -6.23
CA TRP A 93 -9.90 -7.14 -5.71
C TRP A 93 -10.97 -6.14 -5.29
N ARG A 94 -10.61 -5.14 -4.51
CA ARG A 94 -11.56 -4.13 -4.05
C ARG A 94 -12.24 -3.40 -5.21
N THR A 95 -11.55 -3.22 -6.31
CA THR A 95 -12.09 -2.55 -7.50
C THR A 95 -12.82 -3.51 -8.45
N GLY A 96 -13.04 -4.75 -8.03
CA GLY A 96 -13.82 -5.72 -8.79
C GLY A 96 -13.07 -6.46 -9.90
N LYS A 97 -11.77 -6.29 -9.96
CA LYS A 97 -10.92 -6.97 -10.96
C LYS A 97 -10.43 -8.30 -10.40
N ILE A 98 -11.34 -9.26 -10.33
CA ILE A 98 -11.11 -10.54 -9.66
C ILE A 98 -9.96 -11.32 -10.29
N GLU A 99 -9.94 -11.42 -11.62
CA GLU A 99 -8.90 -12.18 -12.31
C GLU A 99 -7.52 -11.57 -12.11
N LYS A 100 -7.45 -10.24 -12.20
CA LYS A 100 -6.20 -9.51 -11.97
C LYS A 100 -5.74 -9.70 -10.52
N ALA A 101 -6.67 -9.65 -9.57
CA ALA A 101 -6.34 -9.87 -8.16
C ALA A 101 -5.74 -11.26 -7.96
N ALA A 102 -6.38 -12.30 -8.50
CA ALA A 102 -5.90 -13.67 -8.39
C ALA A 102 -4.51 -13.82 -9.02
N GLU A 103 -4.28 -13.20 -10.16
CA GLU A 103 -2.97 -13.21 -10.82
C GLU A 103 -1.90 -12.56 -9.96
N LEU A 104 -2.18 -11.39 -9.41
CA LEU A 104 -1.24 -10.68 -8.53
C LEU A 104 -0.96 -11.46 -7.25
N TYR A 105 -1.99 -12.06 -6.67
CA TYR A 105 -1.81 -12.90 -5.48
C TYR A 105 -0.98 -14.15 -5.80
N SER A 106 -1.15 -14.73 -6.97
CA SER A 106 -0.34 -15.87 -7.39
C SER A 106 1.13 -15.49 -7.53
N LYS A 107 1.40 -14.30 -8.05
CA LYS A 107 2.78 -13.77 -8.12
C LYS A 107 3.33 -13.53 -6.72
N ALA A 108 2.50 -12.99 -5.82
CA ALA A 108 2.91 -12.79 -4.43
C ALA A 108 3.27 -14.12 -3.78
N ALA A 109 2.45 -15.15 -3.96
CA ALA A 109 2.70 -16.47 -3.40
C ALA A 109 4.02 -17.04 -3.90
N LEU A 110 4.31 -16.88 -5.19
CA LEU A 110 5.56 -17.33 -5.78
C LEU A 110 6.76 -16.60 -5.15
N GLU A 111 6.67 -15.28 -5.04
CA GLU A 111 7.75 -14.48 -4.48
C GLU A 111 7.95 -14.71 -2.97
N TYR A 112 6.89 -15.04 -2.23
CA TYR A 112 7.00 -15.42 -0.81
C TYR A 112 7.59 -16.82 -0.62
N GLY A 113 7.64 -17.63 -1.67
CA GLY A 113 8.18 -18.98 -1.60
C GLY A 113 7.15 -20.06 -1.36
N GLY A 114 5.87 -19.77 -1.51
CA GLY A 114 4.81 -20.76 -1.43
C GLY A 114 3.50 -20.27 -0.85
N GLN A 115 2.49 -21.10 -0.96
CA GLN A 115 1.13 -20.79 -0.53
C GLN A 115 1.01 -20.59 0.99
N GLU A 116 1.76 -21.35 1.77
CA GLU A 116 1.70 -21.28 3.22
C GLU A 116 2.10 -19.89 3.73
N ILE A 117 3.24 -19.39 3.26
CA ILE A 117 3.73 -18.07 3.65
C ILE A 117 2.78 -16.98 3.14
N PHE A 118 2.32 -17.13 1.88
CA PHE A 118 1.38 -16.19 1.29
C PHE A 118 0.12 -16.07 2.15
N ARG A 119 -0.48 -17.18 2.55
CA ARG A 119 -1.72 -17.17 3.33
C ARG A 119 -1.52 -16.54 4.71
N GLU A 120 -0.36 -16.75 5.31
CA GLU A 120 -0.02 -16.10 6.57
C GLU A 120 0.05 -14.58 6.40
N MET A 121 0.74 -14.13 5.36
CA MET A 121 0.87 -12.69 5.09
C MET A 121 -0.47 -12.05 4.71
N PHE A 122 -1.26 -12.75 3.89
CA PHE A 122 -2.60 -12.30 3.53
C PHE A 122 -3.48 -12.15 4.77
N GLY A 123 -3.40 -13.12 5.68
CA GLY A 123 -4.18 -13.12 6.92
C GLY A 123 -3.98 -11.89 7.79
N LYS A 124 -2.79 -11.30 7.74
CA LYS A 124 -2.50 -10.08 8.48
C LYS A 124 -3.31 -8.89 7.98
N ASP A 125 -3.73 -8.92 6.73
CA ASP A 125 -4.49 -7.82 6.10
C ASP A 125 -5.98 -8.06 6.07
N LYS A 126 -6.46 -9.20 6.57
CA LYS A 126 -7.87 -9.58 6.51
C LYS A 126 -8.80 -8.51 7.09
N GLU A 127 -8.47 -8.01 8.27
CA GLU A 127 -9.28 -7.00 8.92
C GLU A 127 -9.38 -5.72 8.09
N THR A 128 -8.25 -5.30 7.51
CA THR A 128 -8.22 -4.12 6.63
C THR A 128 -9.08 -4.35 5.39
N LEU A 129 -9.01 -5.53 4.78
CA LEU A 129 -9.81 -5.86 3.60
C LEU A 129 -11.31 -5.80 3.91
N VAL A 130 -11.72 -6.36 5.04
CA VAL A 130 -13.12 -6.33 5.46
C VAL A 130 -13.58 -4.88 5.68
N ARG A 131 -12.76 -4.05 6.31
CA ARG A 131 -13.07 -2.63 6.47
C ARG A 131 -13.21 -1.91 5.14
N GLN A 132 -12.44 -2.34 4.13
CA GLN A 132 -12.49 -1.76 2.79
C GLN A 132 -13.66 -2.30 1.96
N GLY A 133 -14.46 -3.19 2.51
CA GLY A 133 -15.68 -3.66 1.84
C GLY A 133 -15.58 -5.03 1.19
N ILE A 134 -14.48 -5.76 1.38
CA ILE A 134 -14.37 -7.14 0.92
C ILE A 134 -15.17 -8.02 1.86
N SER A 135 -16.07 -8.84 1.30
CA SER A 135 -16.85 -9.78 2.09
C SER A 135 -15.97 -10.89 2.62
N GLU A 136 -16.04 -11.14 3.92
CA GLU A 136 -15.29 -12.22 4.56
C GLU A 136 -15.60 -13.58 3.93
N LYS A 137 -16.84 -13.79 3.47
CA LYS A 137 -17.29 -15.03 2.83
C LYS A 137 -16.55 -15.31 1.53
N ASP A 138 -16.07 -14.26 0.85
CA ASP A 138 -15.42 -14.39 -0.45
C ASP A 138 -13.93 -14.72 -0.32
N ILE A 139 -13.36 -14.59 0.87
CA ILE A 139 -11.92 -14.83 1.07
C ILE A 139 -11.53 -16.27 0.73
N PRO A 140 -12.23 -17.32 1.22
CA PRO A 140 -11.88 -18.69 0.82
C PRO A 140 -11.99 -18.92 -0.69
N LEU A 141 -12.96 -18.28 -1.34
CA LEU A 141 -13.14 -18.40 -2.78
C LEU A 141 -11.97 -17.79 -3.54
N MET A 142 -11.49 -16.62 -3.09
CA MET A 142 -10.31 -16.00 -3.69
C MET A 142 -9.07 -16.88 -3.47
N MET A 143 -8.91 -17.44 -2.29
CA MET A 143 -7.77 -18.31 -1.99
C MET A 143 -7.73 -19.52 -2.91
N ASP A 144 -8.89 -20.03 -3.31
CA ASP A 144 -8.97 -21.16 -4.25
C ASP A 144 -8.50 -20.79 -5.66
N LEU A 145 -8.54 -19.52 -6.02
CA LEU A 145 -8.08 -19.03 -7.32
C LEU A 145 -6.57 -18.81 -7.39
N VAL A 146 -5.93 -18.68 -6.26
CA VAL A 146 -4.48 -18.41 -6.16
C VAL A 146 -3.58 -19.69 -6.27
#